data_d3cde81ad53c2654fdb4b7aa2101a20f
#
_entry.id   d3cde81ad53c2654fdb4b7aa2101a20f
#
_cell.length_a   1.000
_cell.length_b   1.000
_cell.length_c   1.000
_cell.angle_alpha   90.00
_cell.angle_beta   90.00
_cell.angle_gamma   90.00
#
_symmetry.space_group_name_H-M   'P 1'
#
loop_
_entity.id
_entity.type
_entity.pdbx_description
1 polymer ?
#
loop_
_entity_poly.entity_id
_entity_poly.type
_entity_poly.pdbx_seq_one_letter_code
_entity_poly.pdbx_strand_id
1 'polypeptide(L)'
;MAREDMIRQDMQLVGTYNEIFEPTIKQLAKTERELSRAEKEWKAQGGQRVCTMVNKTGAEYTAKSPYWTAVEDLRATVQSLRNQLGLTATGLSKARAKNAQPAPGQSRLERMLEDAHSHAIEHAAQYQRDVENFVQSVLSGESGLCEDAVLACKRYVSDLGTGKWEFRAEPANDIIAIIETMICHQQGEFLDATPLRGTPFLLLPYHKFIVYNVMGFYLPDTKIRRFKEAVDFIPRKNVKTTFAAALAFALALYERESGSKVYAVGGALRQTKEVFLFLKYNLARLRITTDDDPVQGLRVIDNNAERSISGDIGSGMVSIDALAANPDKQDSFNCN
;
A
#
# COMPACT_ATOMS: atom_id res chain seq x y z
N MET A 1 18.36 -22.40 -37.83
CA MET A 1 17.35 -21.52 -37.27
C MET A 1 18.04 -20.20 -36.93
N ALA A 2 17.51 -19.06 -37.37
CA ALA A 2 18.10 -17.78 -37.03
C ALA A 2 17.98 -17.52 -35.51
N ARG A 3 18.93 -16.81 -34.91
CA ARG A 3 18.94 -16.56 -33.46
C ARG A 3 17.69 -15.81 -32.98
N GLU A 4 17.15 -14.98 -33.85
CA GLU A 4 15.88 -14.27 -33.64
C GLU A 4 14.68 -15.24 -33.53
N ASP A 5 14.65 -16.28 -34.37
CA ASP A 5 13.58 -17.29 -34.34
C ASP A 5 13.61 -18.10 -33.04
N MET A 6 14.80 -18.41 -32.54
CA MET A 6 14.96 -19.08 -31.23
C MET A 6 14.41 -18.21 -30.10
N ILE A 7 14.73 -16.91 -30.10
CA ILE A 7 14.22 -15.97 -29.08
C ILE A 7 12.69 -15.86 -29.15
N ARG A 8 12.11 -15.78 -30.37
CA ARG A 8 10.65 -15.78 -30.55
C ARG A 8 10.01 -17.07 -30.04
N GLN A 9 10.62 -18.22 -30.33
CA GLN A 9 10.14 -19.50 -29.85
C GLN A 9 10.19 -19.58 -28.30
N ASP A 10 11.28 -19.14 -27.68
CA ASP A 10 11.40 -19.08 -26.22
C ASP A 10 10.33 -18.17 -25.61
N MET A 11 10.08 -17.00 -26.19
CA MET A 11 9.03 -16.09 -25.78
C MET A 11 7.62 -16.67 -25.95
N GLN A 12 7.37 -17.42 -27.03
CA GLN A 12 6.09 -18.11 -27.22
C GLN A 12 5.88 -19.22 -26.20
N LEU A 13 6.91 -20.00 -25.87
CA LEU A 13 6.86 -21.04 -24.83
C LEU A 13 6.52 -20.48 -23.43
N VAL A 14 7.05 -19.31 -23.10
CA VAL A 14 6.76 -18.66 -21.79
C VAL A 14 5.55 -17.73 -21.83
N GLY A 15 4.92 -17.54 -23.02
CA GLY A 15 3.71 -16.73 -23.18
C GLY A 15 3.94 -15.22 -23.12
N THR A 16 5.15 -14.74 -23.46
CA THR A 16 5.50 -13.31 -23.44
C THR A 16 5.66 -12.69 -24.82
N TYR A 17 5.49 -13.45 -25.91
CA TYR A 17 5.65 -12.94 -27.26
C TYR A 17 4.56 -11.93 -27.63
N ASN A 18 5.01 -10.79 -28.17
CA ASN A 18 4.16 -9.76 -28.79
C ASN A 18 4.99 -9.08 -29.89
N GLU A 19 4.36 -8.74 -31.02
CA GLU A 19 5.01 -8.07 -32.14
C GLU A 19 5.69 -6.75 -31.78
N ILE A 20 5.21 -6.05 -30.75
CA ILE A 20 5.81 -4.82 -30.23
C ILE A 20 7.26 -5.04 -29.76
N PHE A 21 7.66 -6.27 -29.43
CA PHE A 21 9.01 -6.60 -28.99
C PHE A 21 9.99 -6.94 -30.12
N GLU A 22 9.55 -6.95 -31.38
CA GLU A 22 10.42 -7.28 -32.52
C GLU A 22 11.72 -6.46 -32.60
N PRO A 23 11.72 -5.13 -32.34
CA PRO A 23 12.98 -4.37 -32.27
C PRO A 23 13.92 -4.85 -31.16
N THR A 24 13.37 -5.18 -29.99
CA THR A 24 14.14 -5.66 -28.83
C THR A 24 14.69 -7.08 -29.08
N ILE A 25 13.92 -7.95 -29.75
CA ILE A 25 14.35 -9.31 -30.17
C ILE A 25 15.55 -9.22 -31.11
N LYS A 26 15.49 -8.35 -32.14
CA LYS A 26 16.58 -8.11 -33.07
C LYS A 26 17.83 -7.59 -32.35
N GLN A 27 17.65 -6.68 -31.41
CA GLN A 27 18.74 -6.12 -30.61
C GLN A 27 19.36 -7.19 -29.72
N LEU A 28 18.58 -8.01 -29.02
CA LEU A 28 19.08 -9.13 -28.23
C LEU A 28 19.88 -10.12 -29.09
N ALA A 29 19.35 -10.52 -30.23
CA ALA A 29 20.05 -11.45 -31.15
C ALA A 29 21.39 -10.87 -31.63
N LYS A 30 21.45 -9.56 -31.92
CA LYS A 30 22.68 -8.86 -32.29
C LYS A 30 23.68 -8.85 -31.12
N THR A 31 23.26 -8.43 -29.93
CA THR A 31 24.12 -8.33 -28.74
C THR A 31 24.66 -9.71 -28.31
N GLU A 32 23.85 -10.78 -28.43
CA GLU A 32 24.32 -12.15 -28.16
C GLU A 32 25.38 -12.65 -29.17
N ARG A 33 25.31 -12.20 -30.43
CA ARG A 33 26.38 -12.48 -31.41
C ARG A 33 27.66 -11.72 -31.05
N GLU A 34 27.54 -10.47 -30.67
CA GLU A 34 28.65 -9.62 -30.20
C GLU A 34 29.31 -10.20 -28.95
N LEU A 35 28.51 -10.66 -27.97
CA LEU A 35 29.00 -11.33 -26.78
C LEU A 35 29.77 -12.60 -27.12
N SER A 36 29.22 -13.44 -28.03
CA SER A 36 29.91 -14.66 -28.48
C SER A 36 31.25 -14.37 -29.15
N ARG A 37 31.35 -13.26 -29.89
CA ARG A 37 32.62 -12.82 -30.50
C ARG A 37 33.60 -12.33 -29.44
N ALA A 38 33.16 -11.44 -28.52
CA ALA A 38 33.99 -10.93 -27.46
C ALA A 38 34.51 -12.04 -26.53
N GLU A 39 33.70 -13.05 -26.22
CA GLU A 39 34.13 -14.22 -25.45
C GLU A 39 35.20 -15.06 -26.18
N LYS A 40 35.10 -15.21 -27.50
CA LYS A 40 36.14 -15.87 -28.29
C LYS A 40 37.45 -15.08 -28.30
N GLU A 41 37.38 -13.77 -28.50
CA GLU A 41 38.53 -12.87 -28.44
C GLU A 41 39.21 -12.90 -27.08
N TRP A 42 38.42 -12.78 -25.99
CA TRP A 42 38.94 -12.89 -24.64
C TRP A 42 39.66 -14.22 -24.39
N LYS A 43 39.07 -15.35 -24.80
CA LYS A 43 39.70 -16.67 -24.68
C LYS A 43 40.99 -16.77 -25.52
N ALA A 44 41.01 -16.20 -26.73
CA ALA A 44 42.19 -16.17 -27.58
C ALA A 44 43.36 -15.37 -27.00
N GLN A 45 43.04 -14.37 -26.14
CA GLN A 45 44.00 -13.55 -25.39
C GLN A 45 44.38 -14.16 -24.01
N GLY A 46 44.15 -15.47 -23.84
CA GLY A 46 44.54 -16.19 -22.62
C GLY A 46 43.46 -16.27 -21.54
N GLY A 47 42.27 -15.68 -21.73
CA GLY A 47 41.11 -15.84 -20.84
C GLY A 47 41.27 -15.25 -19.45
N GLN A 48 42.24 -14.34 -19.24
CA GLN A 48 42.51 -13.70 -17.94
C GLN A 48 41.54 -12.55 -17.68
N ARG A 49 41.03 -12.43 -16.43
CA ARG A 49 40.15 -11.34 -16.01
C ARG A 49 40.92 -10.06 -15.67
N VAL A 50 42.15 -10.22 -15.25
CA VAL A 50 43.09 -9.13 -14.90
C VAL A 50 44.39 -9.28 -15.71
N CYS A 51 45.00 -8.18 -16.06
CA CYS A 51 46.28 -8.14 -16.75
C CYS A 51 47.18 -7.07 -16.09
N THR A 52 48.47 -7.25 -16.26
CA THR A 52 49.47 -6.24 -15.86
C THR A 52 49.54 -5.19 -16.95
N MET A 53 49.36 -3.93 -16.57
CA MET A 53 49.51 -2.76 -17.44
C MET A 53 50.63 -1.88 -16.96
N VAL A 54 51.25 -1.13 -17.89
CA VAL A 54 52.32 -0.16 -17.60
C VAL A 54 51.72 1.23 -17.72
N ASN A 55 51.89 2.07 -16.71
CA ASN A 55 51.44 3.47 -16.77
C ASN A 55 52.43 4.35 -17.57
N LYS A 56 52.08 5.62 -17.77
CA LYS A 56 52.92 6.58 -18.51
C LYS A 56 54.32 6.86 -17.87
N THR A 57 54.47 6.47 -16.61
CA THR A 57 55.75 6.64 -15.86
C THR A 57 56.57 5.35 -15.80
N GLY A 58 56.13 4.27 -16.50
CA GLY A 58 56.83 2.99 -16.55
C GLY A 58 56.55 2.04 -15.40
N ALA A 59 55.65 2.40 -14.45
CA ALA A 59 55.29 1.52 -13.34
C ALA A 59 54.20 0.50 -13.76
N GLU A 60 54.42 -0.74 -13.36
CA GLU A 60 53.45 -1.82 -13.56
C GLU A 60 52.33 -1.77 -12.54
N TYR A 61 51.10 -1.99 -12.97
CA TYR A 61 49.92 -2.11 -12.11
C TYR A 61 48.97 -3.14 -12.67
N THR A 62 48.17 -3.76 -11.78
CA THR A 62 47.17 -4.74 -12.14
C THR A 62 45.85 -4.06 -12.45
N ALA A 63 45.27 -4.30 -13.61
CA ALA A 63 43.99 -3.76 -14.02
C ALA A 63 43.08 -4.87 -14.62
N LYS A 64 41.77 -4.58 -14.70
CA LYS A 64 40.87 -5.46 -15.45
C LYS A 64 41.32 -5.53 -16.93
N SER A 65 41.28 -6.74 -17.48
CA SER A 65 41.55 -6.91 -18.91
C SER A 65 40.47 -6.19 -19.74
N PRO A 66 40.88 -5.38 -20.75
CA PRO A 66 39.91 -4.72 -21.65
C PRO A 66 38.96 -5.70 -22.32
N TYR A 67 39.45 -6.87 -22.69
CA TYR A 67 38.63 -7.93 -23.28
C TYR A 67 37.61 -8.51 -22.30
N TRP A 68 38.00 -8.66 -21.04
CA TRP A 68 37.06 -9.07 -19.97
C TRP A 68 36.02 -8.00 -19.68
N THR A 69 36.41 -6.73 -19.64
CA THR A 69 35.47 -5.61 -19.44
C THR A 69 34.41 -5.58 -20.54
N ALA A 70 34.80 -5.75 -21.81
CA ALA A 70 33.85 -5.83 -22.93
C ALA A 70 32.88 -7.02 -22.78
N VAL A 71 33.35 -8.18 -22.30
CA VAL A 71 32.49 -9.35 -22.05
C VAL A 71 31.51 -9.08 -20.89
N GLU A 72 31.96 -8.45 -19.79
CA GLU A 72 31.09 -8.09 -18.65
C GLU A 72 29.96 -7.13 -19.10
N ASP A 73 30.29 -6.08 -19.85
CA ASP A 73 29.33 -5.07 -20.32
C ASP A 73 28.28 -5.68 -21.26
N LEU A 74 28.71 -6.53 -22.18
CA LEU A 74 27.81 -7.24 -23.10
C LEU A 74 26.92 -8.24 -22.36
N ARG A 75 27.44 -8.94 -21.35
CA ARG A 75 26.63 -9.84 -20.50
C ARG A 75 25.57 -9.08 -19.74
N ALA A 76 25.90 -7.94 -19.15
CA ALA A 76 24.94 -7.09 -18.45
C ALA A 76 23.84 -6.59 -19.40
N THR A 77 24.21 -6.21 -20.64
CA THR A 77 23.26 -5.77 -21.67
C THR A 77 22.33 -6.92 -22.11
N VAL A 78 22.87 -8.11 -22.37
CA VAL A 78 22.08 -9.30 -22.70
C VAL A 78 21.11 -9.65 -21.58
N GLN A 79 21.56 -9.61 -20.32
CA GLN A 79 20.72 -9.88 -19.16
C GLN A 79 19.58 -8.86 -19.05
N SER A 80 19.85 -7.57 -19.27
CA SER A 80 18.86 -6.50 -19.28
C SER A 80 17.79 -6.72 -20.37
N LEU A 81 18.22 -7.01 -21.59
CA LEU A 81 17.31 -7.28 -22.72
C LEU A 81 16.47 -8.54 -22.50
N ARG A 82 17.05 -9.61 -21.95
CA ARG A 82 16.30 -10.82 -21.57
C ARG A 82 15.27 -10.55 -20.49
N ASN A 83 15.59 -9.69 -19.51
CA ASN A 83 14.63 -9.24 -18.51
C ASN A 83 13.45 -8.48 -19.14
N GLN A 84 13.72 -7.59 -20.10
CA GLN A 84 12.69 -6.83 -20.83
C GLN A 84 11.75 -7.74 -21.64
N LEU A 85 12.28 -8.82 -22.22
CA LEU A 85 11.52 -9.79 -23.01
C LEU A 85 10.83 -10.88 -22.16
N GLY A 86 10.99 -10.85 -20.83
CA GLY A 86 10.40 -11.85 -19.95
C GLY A 86 11.07 -13.23 -20.01
N LEU A 87 12.31 -13.31 -20.49
CA LEU A 87 13.08 -14.56 -20.64
C LEU A 87 13.91 -14.92 -19.38
N THR A 88 13.69 -14.20 -18.28
CA THR A 88 14.26 -14.51 -16.95
C THR A 88 13.13 -14.60 -15.94
N ALA A 89 13.37 -15.24 -14.79
CA ALA A 89 12.34 -15.36 -13.73
C ALA A 89 11.77 -13.99 -13.32
N THR A 90 12.63 -12.99 -13.13
CA THR A 90 12.24 -11.61 -12.80
C THR A 90 11.55 -10.91 -13.97
N GLY A 91 12.04 -11.09 -15.19
CA GLY A 91 11.45 -10.52 -16.40
C GLY A 91 10.10 -11.16 -16.73
N LEU A 92 9.97 -12.48 -16.54
CA LEU A 92 8.73 -13.22 -16.77
C LEU A 92 7.62 -12.77 -15.81
N SER A 93 7.92 -12.58 -14.53
CA SER A 93 6.93 -12.04 -13.56
C SER A 93 6.49 -10.64 -13.95
N LYS A 94 7.41 -9.75 -14.35
CA LYS A 94 7.10 -8.39 -14.83
C LYS A 94 6.34 -8.40 -16.18
N ALA A 95 6.70 -9.28 -17.11
CA ALA A 95 6.03 -9.38 -18.41
C ALA A 95 4.63 -9.96 -18.27
N ARG A 96 4.42 -10.96 -17.42
CA ARG A 96 3.10 -11.50 -17.08
C ARG A 96 2.22 -10.45 -16.42
N ALA A 97 2.78 -9.65 -15.51
CA ALA A 97 2.09 -8.53 -14.90
C ALA A 97 1.68 -7.44 -15.92
N LYS A 98 2.52 -7.18 -16.93
CA LYS A 98 2.26 -6.18 -17.97
C LYS A 98 1.35 -6.67 -19.09
N ASN A 99 1.35 -7.98 -19.38
CA ASN A 99 0.51 -8.62 -20.40
C ASN A 99 -0.77 -9.24 -19.82
N ALA A 100 -0.92 -9.31 -18.51
CA ALA A 100 -2.19 -9.55 -17.87
C ALA A 100 -3.06 -8.31 -18.19
N GLN A 101 -3.76 -8.35 -19.33
CA GLN A 101 -5.03 -7.63 -19.38
C GLN A 101 -5.79 -8.10 -18.15
N PRO A 102 -6.32 -7.18 -17.31
CA PRO A 102 -7.19 -7.61 -16.24
C PRO A 102 -8.27 -8.45 -16.91
N ALA A 103 -8.35 -9.72 -16.57
CA ALA A 103 -9.57 -10.47 -16.80
C ALA A 103 -10.69 -9.58 -16.24
N PRO A 104 -11.87 -9.52 -16.87
CA PRO A 104 -13.00 -8.79 -16.32
C PRO A 104 -13.43 -9.51 -15.03
N GLY A 105 -12.77 -9.18 -13.95
CA GLY A 105 -12.95 -9.73 -12.62
C GLY A 105 -12.53 -8.68 -11.62
N GLN A 106 -13.39 -8.44 -10.66
CA GLN A 106 -13.14 -7.57 -9.52
C GLN A 106 -11.77 -7.83 -8.91
N SER A 107 -11.05 -6.78 -8.57
CA SER A 107 -9.79 -6.88 -7.83
C SER A 107 -10.01 -7.61 -6.49
N ARG A 108 -8.94 -8.19 -5.95
CA ARG A 108 -9.01 -8.78 -4.61
C ARG A 108 -9.52 -7.77 -3.58
N LEU A 109 -9.06 -6.53 -3.68
CA LEU A 109 -9.44 -5.46 -2.77
C LEU A 109 -10.93 -5.08 -2.93
N GLU A 110 -11.45 -5.01 -4.16
CA GLU A 110 -12.89 -4.75 -4.40
C GLU A 110 -13.77 -5.83 -3.78
N ARG A 111 -13.42 -7.11 -3.95
CA ARG A 111 -14.14 -8.22 -3.30
C ARG A 111 -14.12 -8.10 -1.79
N MET A 112 -12.96 -7.77 -1.20
CA MET A 112 -12.87 -7.58 0.25
C MET A 112 -13.70 -6.39 0.74
N LEU A 113 -13.85 -5.33 -0.05
CA LEU A 113 -14.73 -4.21 0.28
C LEU A 113 -16.21 -4.59 0.19
N GLU A 114 -16.60 -5.42 -0.77
CA GLU A 114 -17.97 -5.97 -0.85
C GLU A 114 -18.28 -6.93 0.31
N ASP A 115 -17.32 -7.78 0.68
CA ASP A 115 -17.43 -8.64 1.86
C ASP A 115 -17.55 -7.79 3.14
N ALA A 116 -16.77 -6.72 3.27
CA ALA A 116 -16.88 -5.80 4.40
C ALA A 116 -18.23 -5.07 4.44
N HIS A 117 -18.75 -4.63 3.29
CA HIS A 117 -20.08 -4.03 3.21
C HIS A 117 -21.18 -5.02 3.60
N SER A 118 -21.11 -6.26 3.14
CA SER A 118 -22.05 -7.32 3.54
C SER A 118 -21.99 -7.56 5.04
N HIS A 119 -20.78 -7.60 5.62
CA HIS A 119 -20.56 -7.71 7.06
C HIS A 119 -21.15 -6.51 7.83
N ALA A 120 -21.02 -5.28 7.27
CA ALA A 120 -21.59 -4.08 7.86
C ALA A 120 -23.13 -4.19 7.99
N ILE A 121 -23.78 -4.68 6.94
CA ILE A 121 -25.25 -4.89 6.94
C ILE A 121 -25.65 -5.94 7.99
N GLU A 122 -24.94 -7.08 8.02
CA GLU A 122 -25.25 -8.17 8.95
C GLU A 122 -25.07 -7.75 10.42
N HIS A 123 -24.06 -6.94 10.73
CA HIS A 123 -23.70 -6.54 12.09
C HIS A 123 -24.19 -5.15 12.50
N ALA A 124 -24.91 -4.43 11.63
CA ALA A 124 -25.40 -3.05 11.87
C ALA A 124 -26.09 -2.90 13.23
N ALA A 125 -27.02 -3.82 13.56
CA ALA A 125 -27.73 -3.78 14.83
C ALA A 125 -26.81 -4.01 16.05
N GLN A 126 -25.73 -4.78 15.90
CA GLN A 126 -24.75 -4.97 16.97
C GLN A 126 -23.90 -3.72 17.17
N TYR A 127 -23.43 -3.10 16.09
CA TYR A 127 -22.66 -1.86 16.17
C TYR A 127 -23.45 -0.73 16.82
N GLN A 128 -24.72 -0.61 16.46
CA GLN A 128 -25.61 0.36 17.07
C GLN A 128 -25.79 0.10 18.57
N ARG A 129 -26.06 -1.15 18.97
CA ARG A 129 -26.16 -1.51 20.39
C ARG A 129 -24.88 -1.23 21.17
N ASP A 130 -23.72 -1.49 20.59
CA ASP A 130 -22.44 -1.22 21.23
C ASP A 130 -22.27 0.28 21.53
N VAL A 131 -22.68 1.15 20.58
CA VAL A 131 -22.66 2.61 20.76
C VAL A 131 -23.69 3.07 21.77
N GLU A 132 -24.92 2.58 21.70
CA GLU A 132 -26.01 2.93 22.63
C GLU A 132 -25.65 2.53 24.06
N ASN A 133 -25.14 1.32 24.28
CA ASN A 133 -24.69 0.84 25.58
C ASN A 133 -23.54 1.69 26.13
N PHE A 134 -22.57 2.07 25.28
CA PHE A 134 -21.49 2.97 25.67
C PHE A 134 -22.06 4.33 26.12
N VAL A 135 -22.91 4.95 25.31
CA VAL A 135 -23.53 6.23 25.63
C VAL A 135 -24.32 6.15 26.94
N GLN A 136 -25.09 5.08 27.12
CA GLN A 136 -25.87 4.89 28.34
C GLN A 136 -24.98 4.73 29.58
N SER A 137 -23.89 3.93 29.50
CA SER A 137 -22.96 3.74 30.62
C SER A 137 -22.22 5.03 31.01
N VAL A 138 -21.93 5.89 30.02
CA VAL A 138 -21.32 7.20 30.27
C VAL A 138 -22.31 8.16 30.94
N LEU A 139 -23.55 8.24 30.44
CA LEU A 139 -24.57 9.16 30.94
C LEU A 139 -25.11 8.76 32.32
N SER A 140 -25.12 7.45 32.65
CA SER A 140 -25.47 6.97 34.00
C SER A 140 -24.37 7.19 35.04
N GLY A 141 -23.14 7.54 34.60
CA GLY A 141 -21.98 7.65 35.47
C GLY A 141 -21.28 6.34 35.82
N GLU A 142 -21.79 5.20 35.32
CA GLU A 142 -21.24 3.86 35.56
C GLU A 142 -19.82 3.68 34.96
N SER A 143 -19.56 4.33 33.82
CA SER A 143 -18.25 4.23 33.15
C SER A 143 -17.11 4.96 33.88
N GLY A 144 -17.42 5.91 34.78
CA GLY A 144 -16.42 6.73 35.45
C GLY A 144 -15.57 7.63 34.54
N LEU A 145 -16.03 7.87 33.30
CA LEU A 145 -15.32 8.72 32.34
C LEU A 145 -15.41 10.22 32.71
N CYS A 146 -14.48 11.00 32.13
CA CYS A 146 -14.38 12.43 32.37
C CYS A 146 -15.61 13.21 31.84
N GLU A 147 -15.76 14.44 32.30
CA GLU A 147 -16.86 15.34 31.94
C GLU A 147 -16.96 15.58 30.42
N ASP A 148 -15.82 15.70 29.72
CA ASP A 148 -15.80 15.87 28.26
C ASP A 148 -16.44 14.70 27.53
N ALA A 149 -16.23 13.46 27.98
CA ALA A 149 -16.88 12.28 27.44
C ALA A 149 -18.41 12.31 27.70
N VAL A 150 -18.82 12.75 28.88
CA VAL A 150 -20.24 12.94 29.21
C VAL A 150 -20.87 14.01 28.31
N LEU A 151 -20.19 15.13 28.09
CA LEU A 151 -20.64 16.19 27.18
C LEU A 151 -20.75 15.73 25.74
N ALA A 152 -19.78 14.93 25.26
CA ALA A 152 -19.82 14.34 23.93
C ALA A 152 -21.03 13.40 23.75
N CYS A 153 -21.32 12.55 24.74
CA CYS A 153 -22.50 11.68 24.74
C CYS A 153 -23.82 12.48 24.80
N LYS A 154 -23.91 13.50 25.64
CA LYS A 154 -25.08 14.40 25.70
C LYS A 154 -25.33 15.07 24.35
N ARG A 155 -24.27 15.59 23.72
CA ARG A 155 -24.37 16.20 22.39
C ARG A 155 -24.88 15.17 21.36
N TYR A 156 -24.31 13.96 21.34
CA TYR A 156 -24.73 12.89 20.42
C TYR A 156 -26.23 12.61 20.54
N VAL A 157 -26.75 12.41 21.75
CA VAL A 157 -28.17 12.16 21.99
C VAL A 157 -29.03 13.37 21.57
N SER A 158 -28.60 14.59 21.91
CA SER A 158 -29.28 15.81 21.50
C SER A 158 -29.36 15.95 19.98
N ASP A 159 -28.27 15.66 19.28
CA ASP A 159 -28.17 15.77 17.82
C ASP A 159 -29.09 14.77 17.10
N LEU A 160 -29.26 13.56 17.64
CA LEU A 160 -30.22 12.57 17.13
C LEU A 160 -31.69 13.06 17.26
N GLY A 161 -32.00 13.85 18.30
CA GLY A 161 -33.37 14.28 18.62
C GLY A 161 -33.79 15.62 18.00
N THR A 162 -32.85 16.48 17.57
CA THR A 162 -33.18 17.87 17.17
C THR A 162 -33.68 18.02 15.74
N GLY A 163 -33.51 17.02 14.87
CA GLY A 163 -33.81 17.13 13.44
C GLY A 163 -32.93 18.14 12.67
N LYS A 164 -31.96 18.77 13.34
CA LYS A 164 -31.02 19.71 12.73
C LYS A 164 -30.01 19.00 11.83
N TRP A 165 -29.70 17.75 12.14
CA TRP A 165 -28.76 16.91 11.44
C TRP A 165 -29.46 15.63 11.00
N GLU A 166 -29.14 15.16 9.82
CA GLU A 166 -29.55 13.85 9.36
C GLU A 166 -28.55 12.80 9.84
N PHE A 167 -29.03 11.79 10.55
CA PHE A 167 -28.17 10.69 10.99
C PHE A 167 -28.29 9.49 10.05
N ARG A 168 -27.16 9.03 9.52
CA ARG A 168 -27.01 7.86 8.65
C ARG A 168 -26.01 6.90 9.29
N ALA A 169 -26.47 5.75 9.71
CA ALA A 169 -25.60 4.75 10.36
C ALA A 169 -24.73 3.97 9.35
N GLU A 170 -25.20 3.83 8.10
CA GLU A 170 -24.52 3.00 7.09
C GLU A 170 -23.06 3.41 6.85
N PRO A 171 -22.69 4.69 6.65
CA PRO A 171 -21.29 5.07 6.45
C PRO A 171 -20.39 4.70 7.65
N ALA A 172 -20.93 4.82 8.87
CA ALA A 172 -20.20 4.43 10.07
C ALA A 172 -20.05 2.91 10.17
N ASN A 173 -21.10 2.15 9.84
CA ASN A 173 -21.06 0.68 9.82
C ASN A 173 -20.04 0.16 8.81
N ASP A 174 -19.99 0.74 7.60
CA ASP A 174 -19.01 0.36 6.57
C ASP A 174 -17.58 0.59 7.03
N ILE A 175 -17.29 1.75 7.64
CA ILE A 175 -15.96 2.05 8.18
C ILE A 175 -15.58 1.06 9.28
N ILE A 176 -16.50 0.75 10.21
CA ILE A 176 -16.25 -0.23 11.27
C ILE A 176 -15.97 -1.60 10.67
N ALA A 177 -16.78 -2.04 9.72
CA ALA A 177 -16.62 -3.34 9.08
C ALA A 177 -15.30 -3.44 8.28
N ILE A 178 -14.90 -2.41 7.53
CA ILE A 178 -13.60 -2.36 6.85
C ILE A 178 -12.47 -2.56 7.87
N ILE A 179 -12.53 -1.87 9.01
CA ILE A 179 -11.51 -2.01 10.05
C ILE A 179 -11.51 -3.43 10.64
N GLU A 180 -12.66 -3.92 11.09
CA GLU A 180 -12.75 -5.19 11.83
C GLU A 180 -12.48 -6.42 10.94
N THR A 181 -12.77 -6.35 9.62
CA THR A 181 -12.54 -7.45 8.68
C THR A 181 -11.17 -7.42 8.01
N MET A 182 -10.62 -6.23 7.77
CA MET A 182 -9.39 -6.09 6.98
C MET A 182 -8.15 -5.82 7.82
N ILE A 183 -8.28 -5.22 9.01
CA ILE A 183 -7.14 -4.81 9.83
C ILE A 183 -6.88 -5.82 10.95
N CYS A 184 -5.59 -6.11 11.18
CA CYS A 184 -5.12 -6.94 12.28
C CYS A 184 -4.08 -6.23 13.13
N HIS A 185 -3.94 -6.68 14.36
CA HIS A 185 -2.87 -6.23 15.24
C HIS A 185 -1.50 -6.59 14.66
N GLN A 186 -0.59 -5.64 14.57
CA GLN A 186 0.80 -5.85 14.13
C GLN A 186 1.66 -6.41 15.25
N GLN A 187 1.37 -6.04 16.49
CA GLN A 187 2.12 -6.39 17.69
C GLN A 187 1.23 -6.33 18.93
N GLY A 188 1.72 -6.83 20.03
CA GLY A 188 1.06 -6.84 21.33
C GLY A 188 0.82 -8.26 21.84
N GLU A 189 0.38 -8.33 23.09
CA GLU A 189 0.08 -9.57 23.79
C GLU A 189 -1.19 -9.37 24.62
N PHE A 190 -1.97 -10.44 24.78
CA PHE A 190 -3.05 -10.51 25.75
C PHE A 190 -2.50 -10.59 27.17
N LEU A 191 -3.35 -10.47 28.17
CA LEU A 191 -2.98 -10.54 29.59
C LEU A 191 -2.36 -11.91 29.99
N ASP A 192 -2.68 -12.96 29.23
CA ASP A 192 -2.12 -14.32 29.39
C ASP A 192 -0.83 -14.54 28.58
N ALA A 193 -0.22 -13.47 28.07
CA ALA A 193 0.94 -13.48 27.19
C ALA A 193 0.73 -14.14 25.81
N THR A 194 -0.51 -14.42 25.41
CA THR A 194 -0.80 -14.89 24.05
C THR A 194 -0.57 -13.77 23.04
N PRO A 195 0.13 -14.00 21.90
CA PRO A 195 0.38 -12.95 20.92
C PRO A 195 -0.90 -12.42 20.29
N LEU A 196 -1.07 -11.09 20.31
CA LEU A 196 -2.14 -10.38 19.57
C LEU A 196 -1.84 -10.29 18.07
N ARG A 197 -0.59 -10.42 17.67
CA ARG A 197 -0.17 -10.24 16.28
C ARG A 197 -0.95 -11.15 15.34
N GLY A 198 -1.60 -10.53 14.32
CA GLY A 198 -2.37 -11.25 13.32
C GLY A 198 -3.84 -11.49 13.70
N THR A 199 -4.24 -11.19 14.95
CA THR A 199 -5.67 -11.22 15.32
C THR A 199 -6.40 -10.00 14.78
N PRO A 200 -7.70 -10.11 14.46
CA PRO A 200 -8.52 -8.98 13.99
C PRO A 200 -8.49 -7.80 14.96
N PHE A 201 -8.42 -6.59 14.43
CA PHE A 201 -8.51 -5.37 15.21
C PHE A 201 -9.98 -4.99 15.43
N LEU A 202 -10.60 -5.60 16.44
CA LEU A 202 -11.97 -5.31 16.82
C LEU A 202 -12.06 -3.96 17.54
N LEU A 203 -13.00 -3.12 17.14
CA LEU A 203 -13.20 -1.81 17.72
C LEU A 203 -13.95 -1.90 19.06
N LEU A 204 -13.39 -1.24 20.07
CA LEU A 204 -14.06 -1.08 21.36
C LEU A 204 -15.27 -0.13 21.22
N PRO A 205 -16.27 -0.21 22.12
CA PRO A 205 -17.47 0.60 22.01
C PRO A 205 -17.22 2.11 21.88
N TYR A 206 -16.19 2.66 22.55
CA TYR A 206 -15.84 4.07 22.42
C TYR A 206 -15.24 4.42 21.05
N HIS A 207 -14.49 3.49 20.39
CA HIS A 207 -14.03 3.69 19.03
C HIS A 207 -15.23 3.75 18.06
N LYS A 208 -16.19 2.82 18.21
CA LYS A 208 -17.41 2.82 17.40
C LYS A 208 -18.21 4.12 17.61
N PHE A 209 -18.31 4.60 18.86
CA PHE A 209 -18.92 5.89 19.17
C PHE A 209 -18.24 7.06 18.44
N ILE A 210 -16.90 7.10 18.38
CA ILE A 210 -16.16 8.12 17.62
C ILE A 210 -16.52 8.03 16.13
N VAL A 211 -16.49 6.81 15.55
CA VAL A 211 -16.83 6.61 14.13
C VAL A 211 -18.26 7.04 13.84
N TYR A 212 -19.23 6.69 14.69
CA TYR A 212 -20.63 7.10 14.56
C TYR A 212 -20.81 8.62 14.61
N ASN A 213 -20.05 9.32 15.47
CA ASN A 213 -20.08 10.78 15.48
C ASN A 213 -19.51 11.38 14.20
N VAL A 214 -18.33 10.94 13.78
CA VAL A 214 -17.61 11.55 12.65
C VAL A 214 -18.29 11.23 11.31
N MET A 215 -18.78 9.99 11.15
CA MET A 215 -19.30 9.49 9.89
C MET A 215 -20.83 9.47 9.78
N GLY A 216 -21.54 9.56 10.91
CA GLY A 216 -22.98 9.37 10.92
C GLY A 216 -23.81 10.65 10.76
N PHE A 217 -23.28 11.83 11.03
CA PHE A 217 -24.05 13.08 10.96
C PHE A 217 -23.78 13.89 9.69
N TYR A 218 -24.86 14.26 9.01
CA TYR A 218 -24.84 15.02 7.76
C TYR A 218 -25.71 16.27 7.82
N LEU A 219 -25.40 17.23 6.97
CA LEU A 219 -26.32 18.31 6.68
C LEU A 219 -27.52 17.72 5.89
N PRO A 220 -28.79 17.98 6.33
CA PRO A 220 -29.96 17.37 5.72
C PRO A 220 -29.98 17.51 4.19
N ASP A 221 -30.40 16.45 3.51
CA ASP A 221 -30.51 16.36 2.06
C ASP A 221 -29.17 16.57 1.29
N THR A 222 -28.04 16.42 1.98
CA THR A 222 -26.71 16.57 1.35
C THR A 222 -25.80 15.39 1.66
N LYS A 223 -24.65 15.34 0.98
CA LYS A 223 -23.53 14.42 1.32
C LYS A 223 -22.46 15.09 2.21
N ILE A 224 -22.74 16.29 2.73
CA ILE A 224 -21.78 17.05 3.52
C ILE A 224 -21.83 16.58 4.96
N ARG A 225 -20.72 16.01 5.45
CA ARG A 225 -20.58 15.63 6.86
C ARG A 225 -20.59 16.84 7.76
N ARG A 226 -21.23 16.70 8.91
CA ARG A 226 -21.26 17.74 9.95
C ARG A 226 -19.87 18.05 10.48
N PHE A 227 -19.11 17.01 10.82
CA PHE A 227 -17.79 17.16 11.42
C PHE A 227 -16.72 17.11 10.33
N LYS A 228 -15.96 18.18 10.22
CA LYS A 228 -14.77 18.29 9.36
C LYS A 228 -13.48 18.08 10.16
N GLU A 229 -13.56 18.25 11.47
CA GLU A 229 -12.45 18.10 12.41
C GLU A 229 -12.88 17.23 13.58
N ALA A 230 -12.01 16.32 13.99
CA ALA A 230 -12.18 15.51 15.18
C ALA A 230 -10.90 15.58 16.02
N VAL A 231 -11.06 15.88 17.31
CA VAL A 231 -9.97 15.87 18.29
C VAL A 231 -10.15 14.67 19.20
N ASP A 232 -9.21 13.75 19.12
CA ASP A 232 -9.21 12.53 19.90
C ASP A 232 -8.14 12.61 21.00
N PHE A 233 -8.59 12.85 22.24
CA PHE A 233 -7.71 13.04 23.38
C PHE A 233 -7.67 11.79 24.26
N ILE A 234 -6.94 10.79 23.82
CA ILE A 234 -6.81 9.50 24.49
C ILE A 234 -5.44 9.37 25.19
N PRO A 235 -5.37 8.86 26.44
CA PRO A 235 -4.11 8.62 27.13
C PRO A 235 -3.17 7.68 26.39
N ARG A 236 -1.89 7.71 26.75
CA ARG A 236 -0.89 6.77 26.19
C ARG A 236 -1.29 5.32 26.45
N LYS A 237 -0.90 4.41 25.55
CA LYS A 237 -1.14 2.95 25.62
C LYS A 237 -2.60 2.51 25.38
N ASN A 238 -3.49 3.39 24.93
CA ASN A 238 -4.87 3.08 24.55
C ASN A 238 -5.06 3.01 23.03
N VAL A 239 -4.16 2.37 22.32
CA VAL A 239 -4.26 1.98 20.91
C VAL A 239 -4.53 3.12 19.91
N LYS A 240 -4.46 4.40 20.34
CA LYS A 240 -4.84 5.56 19.51
C LYS A 240 -4.15 5.64 18.15
N THR A 241 -2.83 5.33 18.08
CA THR A 241 -2.07 5.36 16.83
C THR A 241 -2.55 4.27 15.86
N THR A 242 -2.84 3.07 16.39
CA THR A 242 -3.39 1.96 15.61
C THR A 242 -4.80 2.28 15.12
N PHE A 243 -5.64 2.84 15.99
CA PHE A 243 -7.00 3.26 15.62
C PHE A 243 -6.97 4.37 14.57
N ALA A 244 -6.14 5.41 14.74
CA ALA A 244 -6.01 6.47 13.76
C ALA A 244 -5.51 5.95 12.39
N ALA A 245 -4.55 5.01 12.37
CA ALA A 245 -4.07 4.38 11.15
C ALA A 245 -5.15 3.54 10.47
N ALA A 246 -5.88 2.74 11.24
CA ALA A 246 -6.98 1.91 10.74
C ALA A 246 -8.12 2.78 10.19
N LEU A 247 -8.47 3.86 10.90
CA LEU A 247 -9.49 4.82 10.45
C LEU A 247 -9.07 5.54 9.17
N ALA A 248 -7.82 6.00 9.10
CA ALA A 248 -7.27 6.63 7.89
C ALA A 248 -7.34 5.71 6.67
N PHE A 249 -6.98 4.44 6.85
CA PHE A 249 -7.08 3.42 5.80
C PHE A 249 -8.53 3.17 5.37
N ALA A 250 -9.42 2.95 6.34
CA ALA A 250 -10.83 2.70 6.06
C ALA A 250 -11.49 3.89 5.34
N LEU A 251 -11.21 5.13 5.77
CA LEU A 251 -11.69 6.35 5.12
C LEU A 251 -11.17 6.47 3.68
N ALA A 252 -9.87 6.20 3.45
CA ALA A 252 -9.27 6.22 2.13
C ALA A 252 -9.98 5.26 1.17
N LEU A 253 -10.30 4.05 1.63
CA LEU A 253 -11.01 3.05 0.84
C LEU A 253 -12.49 3.39 0.64
N TYR A 254 -13.15 3.92 1.66
CA TYR A 254 -14.55 4.30 1.60
C TYR A 254 -14.81 5.45 0.62
N GLU A 255 -13.94 6.47 0.62
CA GLU A 255 -14.06 7.68 -0.21
C GLU A 255 -13.27 7.61 -1.53
N ARG A 256 -12.79 6.43 -1.94
CA ARG A 256 -11.92 6.23 -3.10
C ARG A 256 -12.47 6.80 -4.42
N GLU A 257 -13.79 6.75 -4.62
CA GLU A 257 -14.43 7.23 -5.84
C GLU A 257 -14.22 8.73 -6.08
N SER A 258 -14.02 9.50 -5.02
CA SER A 258 -13.71 10.93 -5.08
C SER A 258 -12.21 11.21 -5.27
N GLY A 259 -11.36 10.18 -5.34
CA GLY A 259 -9.91 10.35 -5.40
C GLY A 259 -9.33 10.69 -4.02
N SER A 260 -9.44 9.74 -3.07
CA SER A 260 -9.07 9.97 -1.66
C SER A 260 -7.59 10.21 -1.46
N LYS A 261 -7.24 11.29 -0.75
CA LYS A 261 -5.89 11.61 -0.29
C LYS A 261 -5.86 11.73 1.22
N VAL A 262 -5.04 10.92 1.86
CA VAL A 262 -4.87 10.89 3.31
C VAL A 262 -3.43 11.25 3.67
N TYR A 263 -3.26 12.18 4.59
CA TYR A 263 -1.96 12.59 5.09
C TYR A 263 -1.83 12.27 6.58
N ALA A 264 -0.87 11.40 6.92
CA ALA A 264 -0.47 11.18 8.30
C ALA A 264 0.66 12.14 8.65
N VAL A 265 0.37 13.19 9.42
CA VAL A 265 1.33 14.22 9.81
C VAL A 265 1.69 14.08 11.28
N GLY A 266 2.98 14.09 11.61
CA GLY A 266 3.47 14.03 12.98
C GLY A 266 4.61 14.99 13.21
N GLY A 267 4.79 15.46 14.45
CA GLY A 267 5.86 16.39 14.84
C GLY A 267 7.27 15.88 14.53
N ALA A 268 7.43 14.57 14.38
CA ALA A 268 8.67 13.94 13.90
C ALA A 268 8.32 12.79 12.95
N LEU A 269 9.13 12.59 11.89
CA LEU A 269 8.97 11.52 10.91
C LEU A 269 8.89 10.12 11.56
N ARG A 270 9.50 9.95 12.75
CA ARG A 270 9.42 8.71 13.52
C ARG A 270 7.99 8.37 13.93
N GLN A 271 7.16 9.36 14.25
CA GLN A 271 5.77 9.13 14.69
C GLN A 271 4.88 8.67 13.53
N THR A 272 5.02 9.30 12.36
CA THR A 272 4.29 8.92 11.15
C THR A 272 4.77 7.59 10.58
N LYS A 273 6.03 7.23 10.83
CA LYS A 273 6.58 5.92 10.46
C LYS A 273 5.83 4.76 11.12
N GLU A 274 5.40 4.89 12.38
CA GLU A 274 4.63 3.86 13.07
C GLU A 274 3.28 3.59 12.38
N VAL A 275 2.57 4.66 12.00
CA VAL A 275 1.32 4.58 11.22
C VAL A 275 1.56 3.87 9.90
N PHE A 276 2.59 4.28 9.17
CA PHE A 276 2.93 3.71 7.86
C PHE A 276 3.31 2.23 7.95
N LEU A 277 4.15 1.84 8.91
CA LEU A 277 4.56 0.45 9.09
C LEU A 277 3.38 -0.46 9.47
N PHE A 278 2.46 0.04 10.28
CA PHE A 278 1.23 -0.67 10.61
C PHE A 278 0.38 -0.94 9.36
N LEU A 279 0.20 0.07 8.52
CA LEU A 279 -0.53 -0.09 7.25
C LEU A 279 0.19 -1.04 6.30
N LYS A 280 1.50 -0.87 6.10
CA LYS A 280 2.32 -1.76 5.27
C LYS A 280 2.21 -3.22 5.69
N TYR A 281 2.24 -3.50 7.01
CA TYR A 281 2.05 -4.85 7.54
C TYR A 281 0.69 -5.43 7.14
N ASN A 282 -0.39 -4.66 7.29
CA ASN A 282 -1.74 -5.11 6.96
C ASN A 282 -1.94 -5.31 5.45
N LEU A 283 -1.43 -4.41 4.61
CA LEU A 283 -1.48 -4.55 3.15
C LEU A 283 -0.78 -5.83 2.66
N ALA A 284 0.41 -6.11 3.17
CA ALA A 284 1.15 -7.34 2.86
C ALA A 284 0.38 -8.59 3.30
N ARG A 285 -0.23 -8.57 4.50
CA ARG A 285 -1.06 -9.66 5.01
C ARG A 285 -2.29 -9.91 4.15
N LEU A 286 -2.93 -8.86 3.68
CA LEU A 286 -4.10 -8.92 2.80
C LEU A 286 -3.74 -9.34 1.37
N ARG A 287 -2.44 -9.30 1.01
CA ARG A 287 -1.95 -9.55 -0.35
C ARG A 287 -2.62 -8.67 -1.39
N ILE A 288 -2.65 -7.37 -1.11
CA ILE A 288 -3.23 -6.34 -1.97
C ILE A 288 -2.20 -5.30 -2.41
N THR A 289 -0.92 -5.65 -2.34
CA THR A 289 0.17 -4.80 -2.83
C THR A 289 0.52 -5.12 -4.27
N THR A 290 1.26 -4.23 -4.93
CA THR A 290 1.80 -4.46 -6.29
C THR A 290 2.78 -5.64 -6.36
N ASP A 291 3.29 -6.12 -5.24
CA ASP A 291 4.12 -7.34 -5.18
C ASP A 291 3.25 -8.59 -5.34
N ASP A 292 2.01 -8.56 -4.87
CA ASP A 292 1.04 -9.65 -4.95
C ASP A 292 0.16 -9.55 -6.21
N ASP A 293 -0.28 -8.34 -6.55
CA ASP A 293 -1.06 -8.00 -7.74
C ASP A 293 -0.45 -6.79 -8.44
N PRO A 294 0.45 -7.01 -9.42
CA PRO A 294 1.14 -5.92 -10.11
C PRO A 294 0.26 -4.98 -10.91
N VAL A 295 -0.99 -5.35 -11.17
CA VAL A 295 -1.94 -4.56 -12.00
C VAL A 295 -2.90 -3.76 -11.15
N GLN A 296 -3.47 -4.38 -10.11
CA GLN A 296 -4.55 -3.81 -9.29
C GLN A 296 -4.14 -3.64 -7.82
N GLY A 297 -2.91 -4.01 -7.47
CA GLY A 297 -2.39 -3.87 -6.11
C GLY A 297 -1.98 -2.44 -5.78
N LEU A 298 -2.05 -2.11 -4.49
CA LEU A 298 -1.57 -0.84 -3.97
C LEU A 298 -0.04 -0.79 -3.99
N ARG A 299 0.51 0.27 -4.57
CA ARG A 299 1.94 0.53 -4.58
C ARG A 299 2.37 1.04 -3.21
N VAL A 300 3.38 0.41 -2.63
CA VAL A 300 3.97 0.81 -1.34
C VAL A 300 5.39 1.31 -1.58
N ILE A 301 5.64 2.58 -1.29
CA ILE A 301 6.99 3.17 -1.32
C ILE A 301 7.45 3.36 0.12
N ASP A 302 8.60 2.75 0.47
CA ASP A 302 9.19 2.83 1.80
C ASP A 302 10.69 3.09 1.67
N ASN A 303 11.06 4.35 1.59
CA ASN A 303 12.46 4.78 1.54
C ASN A 303 12.68 6.00 2.45
N ASN A 304 13.91 6.52 2.49
CA ASN A 304 14.25 7.65 3.36
C ASN A 304 13.63 8.99 2.93
N ALA A 305 13.27 9.12 1.65
CA ALA A 305 12.70 10.34 1.09
C ALA A 305 11.16 10.32 1.10
N GLU A 306 10.55 9.13 0.93
CA GLU A 306 9.12 8.98 0.71
C GLU A 306 8.58 7.74 1.40
N ARG A 307 7.43 7.88 2.06
CA ARG A 307 6.60 6.78 2.57
C ARG A 307 5.17 7.02 2.14
N SER A 308 4.77 6.28 1.13
CA SER A 308 3.43 6.42 0.54
C SER A 308 2.83 5.07 0.17
N ILE A 309 1.50 5.04 0.14
CA ILE A 309 0.68 3.94 -0.33
C ILE A 309 -0.28 4.54 -1.34
N SER A 310 -0.28 4.06 -2.57
CA SER A 310 -1.15 4.61 -3.62
C SER A 310 -1.57 3.56 -4.63
N GLY A 311 -2.70 3.77 -5.28
CA GLY A 311 -3.17 2.92 -6.37
C GLY A 311 -4.59 3.23 -6.80
N ASP A 312 -4.94 2.72 -7.97
CA ASP A 312 -6.30 2.77 -8.49
C ASP A 312 -7.08 1.53 -8.02
N ILE A 313 -8.30 1.73 -7.56
CA ILE A 313 -9.19 0.67 -7.06
C ILE A 313 -10.53 0.83 -7.75
N GLY A 314 -10.81 -0.03 -8.72
CA GLY A 314 -12.00 0.11 -9.55
C GLY A 314 -12.01 1.45 -10.30
N SER A 315 -13.03 2.25 -10.07
CA SER A 315 -13.16 3.60 -10.65
C SER A 315 -12.49 4.72 -9.81
N GLY A 316 -11.89 4.37 -8.65
CA GLY A 316 -11.36 5.33 -7.70
C GLY A 316 -9.85 5.27 -7.51
N MET A 317 -9.30 6.28 -6.83
CA MET A 317 -7.88 6.38 -6.49
C MET A 317 -7.70 6.58 -4.99
N VAL A 318 -6.68 5.96 -4.43
CA VAL A 318 -6.27 6.10 -3.03
C VAL A 318 -4.82 6.54 -2.96
N SER A 319 -4.52 7.52 -2.09
CA SER A 319 -3.17 7.90 -1.71
C SER A 319 -3.11 8.14 -0.20
N ILE A 320 -2.14 7.51 0.47
CA ILE A 320 -1.86 7.69 1.90
C ILE A 320 -0.38 8.03 2.04
N ASP A 321 -0.07 9.23 2.51
CA ASP A 321 1.28 9.75 2.64
C ASP A 321 1.65 10.00 4.11
N ALA A 322 2.82 9.51 4.53
CA ALA A 322 3.36 9.77 5.87
C ALA A 322 4.38 10.92 5.83
N LEU A 323 4.02 12.04 6.44
CA LEU A 323 4.76 13.29 6.38
C LEU A 323 5.29 13.71 7.76
N ALA A 324 6.45 14.37 7.77
CA ALA A 324 6.91 15.13 8.94
C ALA A 324 6.29 16.54 8.90
N ALA A 325 5.90 17.07 10.05
CA ALA A 325 5.44 18.45 10.17
C ALA A 325 6.62 19.39 9.87
N ASN A 326 6.75 19.81 8.62
CA ASN A 326 7.69 20.85 8.20
C ASN A 326 6.88 21.92 7.44
N PRO A 327 6.59 23.08 8.08
CA PRO A 327 5.77 24.12 7.50
C PRO A 327 6.26 24.58 6.11
N ASP A 328 7.57 24.70 5.94
CA ASP A 328 8.17 25.24 4.71
C ASP A 328 8.04 24.31 3.48
N LYS A 329 7.59 23.06 3.68
CA LYS A 329 7.47 22.05 2.60
C LYS A 329 6.03 21.59 2.36
N GLN A 330 5.06 22.09 3.12
CA GLN A 330 3.69 21.56 3.11
C GLN A 330 2.62 22.53 2.57
N ASP A 331 3.01 23.71 2.10
CA ASP A 331 2.08 24.75 1.60
C ASP A 331 1.28 24.32 0.33
N SER A 332 1.57 23.17 -0.26
CA SER A 332 0.94 22.72 -1.50
C SER A 332 0.02 21.50 -1.36
N PHE A 333 -0.21 20.99 -0.14
CA PHE A 333 -1.08 19.82 0.06
C PHE A 333 -2.55 20.21 0.13
N ASN A 334 -3.30 19.78 -0.87
CA ASN A 334 -4.75 19.91 -0.90
C ASN A 334 -5.36 18.71 -0.14
N CYS A 335 -5.83 18.94 1.08
CA CYS A 335 -6.64 17.97 1.82
C CYS A 335 -8.11 18.17 1.43
N ASN A 336 -8.72 17.16 0.83
CA ASN A 336 -10.16 17.14 0.56
C ASN A 336 -10.94 16.75 1.81
#